data_4da8364bd2d2b69f3fcb626187012057
#
_entry.id   4da8364bd2d2b69f3fcb626187012057
#
_cell.length_a   1.000
_cell.length_b   1.000
_cell.length_c   1.000
_cell.angle_alpha   90.00
_cell.angle_beta   90.00
_cell.angle_gamma   90.00
#
_symmetry.space_group_name_H-M   'P 1'
#
loop_
_entity.id
_entity.type
_entity.pdbx_description
1 polymer ?
#
loop_
_entity_poly.entity_id
_entity_poly.type
_entity_poly.pdbx_seq_one_letter_code
_entity_poly.pdbx_strand_id
1 'polypeptide(L)'
;MDERAQSLGEEIANSASHGVALLSAVVGVPFLILASAQNGTAVNVVGASVFAATVVLLYFASTLYHAVPHPRAKRLLKKLDHGAIYLLIAGTYTPFTLGVLGGPWGWTLFGLVWALAVVGVTLKAFDRISHPVWSTGLYIVMGWLVVIAAKPLLTNIPAPGLILLAAGGLAYTLGIAFFTLDSRVRYAHFVWHLFVIAGTTCHFFAVLGYSA
;
A
#
# COMPACT_ATOMS: atom_id res chain seq x y z
N MET A 1 13.91 24.22 3.35
CA MET A 1 14.44 23.83 2.02
C MET A 1 13.24 23.80 1.09
N ASP A 2 13.25 24.62 0.05
CA ASP A 2 12.20 24.62 -0.93
C ASP A 2 12.18 23.26 -1.66
N GLU A 3 11.04 22.59 -1.64
CA GLU A 3 10.83 21.35 -2.39
C GLU A 3 10.95 21.68 -3.88
N ARG A 4 11.83 21.01 -4.60
CA ARG A 4 11.91 21.12 -6.06
C ARG A 4 10.60 20.70 -6.70
N ALA A 5 10.00 21.57 -7.51
CA ALA A 5 8.84 21.18 -8.30
C ALA A 5 9.21 20.09 -9.32
N GLN A 6 8.37 19.07 -9.46
CA GLN A 6 8.55 18.04 -10.47
C GLN A 6 8.32 18.62 -11.87
N SER A 7 9.13 18.22 -12.82
CA SER A 7 8.98 18.59 -14.23
C SER A 7 7.77 17.89 -14.86
N LEU A 8 7.27 18.40 -15.99
CA LEU A 8 6.19 17.75 -16.73
C LEU A 8 6.51 16.29 -17.10
N GLY A 9 7.77 16.00 -17.47
CA GLY A 9 8.19 14.63 -17.78
C GLY A 9 8.14 13.69 -16.56
N GLU A 10 8.47 14.20 -15.38
CA GLU A 10 8.34 13.44 -14.12
C GLU A 10 6.87 13.19 -13.76
N GLU A 11 6.01 14.20 -13.89
CA GLU A 11 4.58 14.05 -13.64
C GLU A 11 3.92 13.05 -14.61
N ILE A 12 4.30 13.07 -15.90
CA ILE A 12 3.84 12.09 -16.89
C ILE A 12 4.30 10.68 -16.52
N ALA A 13 5.58 10.50 -16.15
CA ALA A 13 6.12 9.20 -15.76
C ALA A 13 5.42 8.64 -14.52
N ASN A 14 5.19 9.50 -13.52
CA ASN A 14 4.49 9.14 -12.28
C ASN A 14 3.04 8.75 -12.56
N SER A 15 2.31 9.57 -13.31
CA SER A 15 0.92 9.28 -13.69
C SER A 15 0.81 8.01 -14.52
N ALA A 16 1.68 7.83 -15.51
CA ALA A 16 1.65 6.66 -16.40
C ALA A 16 1.97 5.37 -15.65
N SER A 17 2.99 5.36 -14.77
CA SER A 17 3.35 4.17 -14.00
C SER A 17 2.19 3.66 -13.13
N HIS A 18 1.58 4.55 -12.33
CA HIS A 18 0.45 4.17 -11.48
C HIS A 18 -0.85 3.99 -12.29
N GLY A 19 -1.00 4.67 -13.43
CA GLY A 19 -2.11 4.42 -14.35
C GLY A 19 -2.09 3.01 -14.94
N VAL A 20 -0.92 2.52 -15.38
CA VAL A 20 -0.75 1.13 -15.84
C VAL A 20 -0.98 0.15 -14.69
N ALA A 21 -0.46 0.45 -13.49
CA ALA A 21 -0.69 -0.37 -12.31
C ALA A 21 -2.16 -0.42 -11.90
N LEU A 22 -2.91 0.69 -12.03
CA LEU A 22 -4.35 0.74 -11.81
C LEU A 22 -5.11 -0.20 -12.76
N LEU A 23 -4.81 -0.12 -14.06
CA LEU A 23 -5.44 -1.01 -15.05
C LEU A 23 -5.13 -2.48 -14.75
N SER A 24 -3.88 -2.79 -14.41
CA SER A 24 -3.47 -4.14 -14.03
C SER A 24 -4.20 -4.61 -12.76
N ALA A 25 -4.34 -3.75 -11.76
CA ALA A 25 -5.07 -4.05 -10.53
C ALA A 25 -6.56 -4.34 -10.82
N VAL A 26 -7.22 -3.49 -11.63
CA VAL A 26 -8.63 -3.69 -12.01
C VAL A 26 -8.83 -5.02 -12.71
N VAL A 27 -7.91 -5.41 -13.61
CA VAL A 27 -7.94 -6.74 -14.26
C VAL A 27 -7.67 -7.86 -13.25
N GLY A 28 -6.77 -7.65 -12.27
CA GLY A 28 -6.42 -8.65 -11.27
C GLY A 28 -7.50 -8.90 -10.21
N VAL A 29 -8.32 -7.90 -9.88
CA VAL A 29 -9.35 -7.99 -8.82
C VAL A 29 -10.29 -9.18 -8.98
N PRO A 30 -10.90 -9.44 -10.14
CA PRO A 30 -11.77 -10.61 -10.31
C PRO A 30 -11.09 -11.94 -9.99
N PHE A 31 -9.84 -12.12 -10.41
CA PHE A 31 -9.08 -13.33 -10.12
C PHE A 31 -8.83 -13.50 -8.61
N LEU A 32 -8.51 -12.42 -7.93
CA LEU A 32 -8.28 -12.42 -6.48
C LEU A 32 -9.55 -12.80 -5.71
N ILE A 33 -10.68 -12.19 -6.08
CA ILE A 33 -11.98 -12.46 -5.43
C ILE A 33 -12.46 -13.89 -5.72
N LEU A 34 -12.35 -14.34 -6.97
CA LEU A 34 -12.74 -15.71 -7.36
C LEU A 34 -11.89 -16.76 -6.64
N ALA A 35 -10.56 -16.58 -6.57
CA ALA A 35 -9.67 -17.49 -5.85
C ALA A 35 -10.04 -17.56 -4.37
N SER A 36 -10.28 -16.42 -3.72
CA SER A 36 -10.71 -16.36 -2.32
C SER A 36 -12.08 -17.00 -2.08
N ALA A 37 -13.00 -16.88 -3.05
CA ALA A 37 -14.33 -17.50 -2.96
C ALA A 37 -14.30 -19.02 -3.17
N GLN A 38 -13.38 -19.51 -4.00
CA GLN A 38 -13.24 -20.94 -4.29
C GLN A 38 -12.46 -21.70 -3.23
N ASN A 39 -11.45 -21.08 -2.62
CA ASN A 39 -10.50 -21.76 -1.73
C ASN A 39 -10.68 -21.38 -0.25
N GLY A 40 -11.47 -20.35 0.05
CA GLY A 40 -11.62 -19.82 1.39
C GLY A 40 -13.08 -19.70 1.85
N THR A 41 -13.26 -18.90 2.85
CA THR A 41 -14.56 -18.57 3.48
C THR A 41 -14.98 -17.15 3.12
N ALA A 42 -16.17 -16.72 3.56
CA ALA A 42 -16.63 -15.33 3.41
C ALA A 42 -15.63 -14.31 3.98
N VAL A 43 -14.92 -14.67 5.06
CA VAL A 43 -13.91 -13.81 5.69
C VAL A 43 -12.71 -13.60 4.76
N ASN A 44 -12.27 -14.63 4.03
CA ASN A 44 -11.18 -14.53 3.05
C ASN A 44 -11.58 -13.62 1.87
N VAL A 45 -12.84 -13.75 1.39
CA VAL A 45 -13.38 -12.85 0.35
C VAL A 45 -13.42 -11.40 0.82
N VAL A 46 -13.85 -11.15 2.05
CA VAL A 46 -13.83 -9.80 2.64
C VAL A 46 -12.40 -9.26 2.71
N GLY A 47 -11.46 -10.06 3.22
CA GLY A 47 -10.05 -9.68 3.30
C GLY A 47 -9.45 -9.30 1.94
N ALA A 48 -9.64 -10.17 0.95
CA ALA A 48 -9.17 -9.93 -0.42
C ALA A 48 -9.83 -8.70 -1.06
N SER A 49 -11.13 -8.48 -0.81
CA SER A 49 -11.87 -7.32 -1.31
C SER A 49 -11.36 -6.01 -0.71
N VAL A 50 -11.05 -5.98 0.59
CA VAL A 50 -10.49 -4.82 1.26
C VAL A 50 -9.09 -4.50 0.71
N PHE A 51 -8.24 -5.50 0.56
CA PHE A 51 -6.92 -5.33 -0.07
C PHE A 51 -7.06 -4.76 -1.49
N ALA A 52 -7.89 -5.40 -2.34
CA ALA A 52 -8.12 -4.95 -3.71
C ALA A 52 -8.63 -3.50 -3.77
N ALA A 53 -9.59 -3.14 -2.93
CA ALA A 53 -10.13 -1.78 -2.87
C ALA A 53 -9.06 -0.74 -2.50
N THR A 54 -8.18 -1.06 -1.55
CA THR A 54 -7.11 -0.14 -1.14
C THR A 54 -6.02 0.00 -2.20
N VAL A 55 -5.70 -1.06 -2.94
CA VAL A 55 -4.79 -1.03 -4.10
C VAL A 55 -5.35 -0.13 -5.21
N VAL A 56 -6.59 -0.35 -5.60
CA VAL A 56 -7.27 0.45 -6.63
C VAL A 56 -7.34 1.92 -6.20
N LEU A 57 -7.71 2.18 -4.95
CA LEU A 57 -7.79 3.53 -4.39
C LEU A 57 -6.44 4.25 -4.46
N LEU A 58 -5.34 3.60 -4.05
CA LEU A 58 -4.02 4.20 -4.10
C LEU A 58 -3.63 4.55 -5.53
N TYR A 59 -3.69 3.59 -6.45
CA TYR A 59 -3.27 3.83 -7.83
C TYR A 59 -4.14 4.86 -8.53
N PHE A 60 -5.45 4.88 -8.25
CA PHE A 60 -6.35 5.90 -8.78
C PHE A 60 -6.01 7.31 -8.25
N ALA A 61 -5.88 7.45 -6.92
CA ALA A 61 -5.54 8.73 -6.29
C ALA A 61 -4.19 9.27 -6.79
N SER A 62 -3.18 8.40 -6.86
CA SER A 62 -1.84 8.76 -7.33
C SER A 62 -1.82 9.14 -8.81
N THR A 63 -2.49 8.37 -9.67
CA THR A 63 -2.62 8.70 -11.10
C THR A 63 -3.23 10.08 -11.28
N LEU A 64 -4.32 10.39 -10.57
CA LEU A 64 -4.98 11.70 -10.65
C LEU A 64 -4.10 12.81 -10.07
N TYR A 65 -3.41 12.57 -8.95
CA TYR A 65 -2.53 13.57 -8.35
C TYR A 65 -1.46 14.03 -9.33
N HIS A 66 -0.87 13.11 -10.07
CA HIS A 66 0.17 13.43 -11.05
C HIS A 66 -0.39 13.93 -12.39
N ALA A 67 -1.59 13.49 -12.80
CA ALA A 67 -2.20 13.92 -14.07
C ALA A 67 -2.81 15.34 -14.03
N VAL A 68 -3.31 15.78 -12.87
CA VAL A 68 -4.07 17.03 -12.77
C VAL A 68 -3.16 18.22 -12.44
N PRO A 69 -3.02 19.22 -13.34
CA PRO A 69 -2.15 20.36 -13.11
C PRO A 69 -2.81 21.46 -12.26
N HIS A 70 -4.14 21.45 -12.09
CA HIS A 70 -4.87 22.53 -11.43
C HIS A 70 -4.48 22.64 -9.94
N PRO A 71 -3.97 23.80 -9.45
CA PRO A 71 -3.31 23.89 -8.14
C PRO A 71 -4.19 23.50 -6.94
N ARG A 72 -5.50 23.88 -6.96
CA ARG A 72 -6.43 23.54 -5.87
C ARG A 72 -6.72 22.03 -5.83
N ALA A 73 -7.00 21.46 -7.00
CA ALA A 73 -7.25 20.01 -7.12
C ALA A 73 -6.00 19.20 -6.73
N LYS A 74 -4.82 19.63 -7.21
CA LYS A 74 -3.54 18.96 -6.92
C LYS A 74 -3.24 18.91 -5.42
N ARG A 75 -3.56 19.97 -4.66
CA ARG A 75 -3.41 19.97 -3.20
C ARG A 75 -4.32 18.92 -2.51
N LEU A 76 -5.57 18.82 -2.95
CA LEU A 76 -6.48 17.81 -2.42
C LEU A 76 -6.02 16.39 -2.81
N LEU A 77 -5.69 16.20 -4.08
CA LEU A 77 -5.22 14.90 -4.61
C LEU A 77 -3.93 14.44 -3.94
N LYS A 78 -3.00 15.36 -3.61
CA LYS A 78 -1.80 15.04 -2.81
C LYS A 78 -2.17 14.45 -1.44
N LYS A 79 -3.19 14.99 -0.77
CA LYS A 79 -3.65 14.47 0.52
C LYS A 79 -4.28 13.08 0.38
N LEU A 80 -5.06 12.87 -0.68
CA LEU A 80 -5.68 11.57 -0.98
C LEU A 80 -4.63 10.52 -1.33
N ASP A 81 -3.68 10.85 -2.21
CA ASP A 81 -2.58 9.97 -2.61
C ASP A 81 -1.75 9.52 -1.38
N HIS A 82 -1.25 10.47 -0.60
CA HIS A 82 -0.48 10.15 0.61
C HIS A 82 -1.33 9.48 1.72
N GLY A 83 -2.62 9.81 1.82
CA GLY A 83 -3.55 9.16 2.75
C GLY A 83 -3.83 7.70 2.36
N ALA A 84 -3.92 7.44 1.06
CA ALA A 84 -4.16 6.10 0.53
C ALA A 84 -3.01 5.10 0.85
N ILE A 85 -1.79 5.59 1.11
CA ILE A 85 -0.67 4.73 1.55
C ILE A 85 -1.00 4.05 2.89
N TYR A 86 -1.56 4.79 3.87
CA TYR A 86 -1.98 4.22 5.14
C TYR A 86 -3.04 3.14 4.97
N LEU A 87 -4.01 3.41 4.07
CA LEU A 87 -5.07 2.46 3.77
C LEU A 87 -4.54 1.22 3.04
N LEU A 88 -3.58 1.39 2.11
CA LEU A 88 -2.95 0.25 1.44
C LEU A 88 -2.19 -0.64 2.43
N ILE A 89 -1.44 -0.04 3.37
CA ILE A 89 -0.75 -0.83 4.40
C ILE A 89 -1.77 -1.64 5.19
N ALA A 90 -2.82 -1.01 5.74
CA ALA A 90 -3.84 -1.72 6.51
C ALA A 90 -4.61 -2.75 5.67
N GLY A 91 -4.92 -2.41 4.41
CA GLY A 91 -5.53 -3.31 3.44
C GLY A 91 -4.70 -4.56 3.17
N THR A 92 -3.37 -4.41 3.08
CA THR A 92 -2.44 -5.53 2.87
C THR A 92 -2.43 -6.52 4.05
N TYR A 93 -2.58 -6.02 5.28
CA TYR A 93 -2.71 -6.88 6.46
C TYR A 93 -4.02 -7.66 6.50
N THR A 94 -5.10 -7.07 5.98
CA THR A 94 -6.47 -7.56 6.20
C THR A 94 -6.68 -9.02 5.80
N PRO A 95 -6.26 -9.51 4.62
CA PRO A 95 -6.44 -10.91 4.24
C PRO A 95 -5.75 -11.89 5.19
N PHE A 96 -4.56 -11.53 5.66
CA PHE A 96 -3.76 -12.40 6.54
C PHE A 96 -4.23 -12.36 7.98
N THR A 97 -4.65 -11.20 8.48
CA THR A 97 -5.14 -11.07 9.85
C THR A 97 -6.50 -11.74 10.03
N LEU A 98 -7.40 -11.61 9.07
CA LEU A 98 -8.73 -12.20 9.15
C LEU A 98 -8.76 -13.65 8.65
N GLY A 99 -8.07 -13.96 7.53
CA GLY A 99 -8.11 -15.27 6.90
C GLY A 99 -7.14 -16.29 7.52
N VAL A 100 -5.88 -15.89 7.70
CA VAL A 100 -4.80 -16.83 8.11
C VAL A 100 -4.62 -16.88 9.62
N LEU A 101 -4.49 -15.72 10.26
CA LEU A 101 -4.23 -15.66 11.70
C LEU A 101 -5.49 -15.93 12.51
N GLY A 102 -6.60 -15.28 12.14
CA GLY A 102 -7.87 -15.42 12.87
C GLY A 102 -7.74 -15.14 14.38
N GLY A 103 -8.79 -15.49 15.14
CA GLY A 103 -8.75 -15.47 16.60
C GLY A 103 -8.24 -14.17 17.24
N PRO A 104 -7.75 -14.21 18.49
CA PRO A 104 -7.27 -13.01 19.20
C PRO A 104 -6.09 -12.30 18.49
N TRP A 105 -5.14 -13.06 17.93
CA TRP A 105 -3.98 -12.50 17.23
C TRP A 105 -4.39 -11.72 15.97
N GLY A 106 -5.25 -12.33 15.14
CA GLY A 106 -5.74 -11.71 13.91
C GLY A 106 -6.50 -10.43 14.19
N TRP A 107 -7.46 -10.46 15.11
CA TRP A 107 -8.26 -9.28 15.47
C TRP A 107 -7.45 -8.17 16.14
N THR A 108 -6.47 -8.51 16.99
CA THR A 108 -5.60 -7.52 17.63
C THR A 108 -4.75 -6.78 16.59
N LEU A 109 -4.09 -7.53 15.69
CA LEU A 109 -3.26 -6.92 14.66
C LEU A 109 -4.09 -6.13 13.63
N PHE A 110 -5.25 -6.66 13.23
CA PHE A 110 -6.22 -5.95 12.40
C PHE A 110 -6.64 -4.62 13.03
N GLY A 111 -7.10 -4.65 14.28
CA GLY A 111 -7.52 -3.44 14.99
C GLY A 111 -6.40 -2.42 15.13
N LEU A 112 -5.19 -2.87 15.47
CA LEU A 112 -4.04 -1.99 15.63
C LEU A 112 -3.65 -1.30 14.31
N VAL A 113 -3.52 -2.06 13.22
CA VAL A 113 -3.08 -1.48 11.94
C VAL A 113 -4.14 -0.55 11.35
N TRP A 114 -5.43 -0.87 11.48
CA TRP A 114 -6.51 0.00 11.03
C TRP A 114 -6.67 1.25 11.89
N ALA A 115 -6.48 1.16 13.22
CA ALA A 115 -6.45 2.33 14.09
C ALA A 115 -5.33 3.29 13.69
N LEU A 116 -4.11 2.77 13.45
CA LEU A 116 -2.99 3.59 12.97
C LEU A 116 -3.26 4.18 11.57
N ALA A 117 -3.92 3.44 10.68
CA ALA A 117 -4.30 3.95 9.37
C ALA A 117 -5.29 5.12 9.49
N VAL A 118 -6.32 4.99 10.32
CA VAL A 118 -7.29 6.08 10.59
C VAL A 118 -6.59 7.30 11.16
N VAL A 119 -5.68 7.12 12.13
CA VAL A 119 -4.87 8.22 12.69
C VAL A 119 -4.03 8.86 11.60
N GLY A 120 -3.29 8.07 10.80
CA GLY A 120 -2.43 8.58 9.74
C GLY A 120 -3.20 9.38 8.67
N VAL A 121 -4.32 8.84 8.18
CA VAL A 121 -5.21 9.52 7.23
C VAL A 121 -5.74 10.83 7.82
N THR A 122 -6.23 10.79 9.05
CA THR A 122 -6.78 11.96 9.75
C THR A 122 -5.73 13.06 9.89
N LEU A 123 -4.54 12.71 10.38
CA LEU A 123 -3.43 13.66 10.55
C LEU A 123 -3.00 14.26 9.20
N LYS A 124 -3.02 13.47 8.11
CA LYS A 124 -2.71 13.94 6.76
C LYS A 124 -3.80 14.87 6.20
N ALA A 125 -5.06 14.52 6.39
CA ALA A 125 -6.20 15.32 5.94
C ALA A 125 -6.21 16.73 6.56
N PHE A 126 -5.86 16.83 7.85
CA PHE A 126 -5.82 18.08 8.60
C PHE A 126 -4.44 18.78 8.60
N ASP A 127 -3.50 18.37 7.74
CA ASP A 127 -2.15 18.92 7.63
C ASP A 127 -1.35 18.90 8.96
N ARG A 128 -1.68 17.98 9.89
CA ARG A 128 -1.00 17.84 11.18
C ARG A 128 0.32 17.08 11.09
N ILE A 129 0.49 16.26 10.03
CA ILE A 129 1.77 15.64 9.64
C ILE A 129 2.20 16.22 8.30
N SER A 130 2.72 17.44 8.31
CA SER A 130 3.25 18.11 7.12
C SER A 130 4.69 17.68 6.82
N HIS A 131 5.48 17.37 7.85
CA HIS A 131 6.88 17.01 7.67
C HIS A 131 7.01 15.55 7.14
N PRO A 132 7.71 15.33 6.01
CA PRO A 132 7.80 14.00 5.36
C PRO A 132 8.31 12.89 6.29
N VAL A 133 9.27 13.19 7.16
CA VAL A 133 9.89 12.21 8.08
C VAL A 133 8.87 11.52 8.99
N TRP A 134 7.93 12.29 9.57
CA TRP A 134 6.92 11.71 10.47
C TRP A 134 5.92 10.82 9.73
N SER A 135 5.47 11.26 8.54
CA SER A 135 4.59 10.48 7.68
C SER A 135 5.25 9.16 7.27
N THR A 136 6.49 9.25 6.78
CA THR A 136 7.28 8.09 6.33
C THR A 136 7.63 7.16 7.49
N GLY A 137 7.97 7.72 8.67
CA GLY A 137 8.22 6.94 9.88
C GLY A 137 6.99 6.12 10.28
N LEU A 138 5.79 6.69 10.20
CA LEU A 138 4.55 5.97 10.51
C LEU A 138 4.27 4.86 9.48
N TYR A 139 4.55 5.07 8.18
CA TYR A 139 4.44 4.00 7.17
C TYR A 139 5.36 2.82 7.50
N ILE A 140 6.63 3.09 7.88
CA ILE A 140 7.59 2.05 8.26
C ILE A 140 7.10 1.28 9.48
N VAL A 141 6.70 2.00 10.55
CA VAL A 141 6.19 1.37 11.77
C VAL A 141 4.99 0.47 11.45
N MET A 142 4.01 0.97 10.70
CA MET A 142 2.84 0.18 10.30
C MET A 142 3.24 -1.04 9.45
N GLY A 143 4.11 -0.85 8.46
CA GLY A 143 4.53 -1.93 7.56
C GLY A 143 5.26 -3.08 8.29
N TRP A 144 6.02 -2.76 9.35
CA TRP A 144 6.78 -3.74 10.13
C TRP A 144 6.07 -4.25 11.39
N LEU A 145 4.83 -3.83 11.67
CA LEU A 145 4.02 -4.44 12.74
C LEU A 145 3.83 -5.95 12.59
N VAL A 146 3.96 -6.47 11.37
CA VAL A 146 3.93 -7.91 11.07
C VAL A 146 4.92 -8.73 11.92
N VAL A 147 6.03 -8.11 12.35
CA VAL A 147 7.07 -8.78 13.16
C VAL A 147 6.53 -9.27 14.51
N ILE A 148 5.57 -8.57 15.12
CA ILE A 148 4.95 -9.01 16.37
C ILE A 148 4.13 -10.31 16.21
N ALA A 149 3.67 -10.59 14.99
CA ALA A 149 2.96 -11.83 14.63
C ALA A 149 3.83 -12.80 13.82
N ALA A 150 5.17 -12.63 13.82
CA ALA A 150 6.07 -13.44 13.02
C ALA A 150 5.91 -14.95 13.30
N LYS A 151 5.86 -15.35 14.58
CA LYS A 151 5.72 -16.77 14.94
C LYS A 151 4.44 -17.40 14.34
N PRO A 152 3.22 -16.87 14.58
CA PRO A 152 2.03 -17.45 13.98
C PRO A 152 2.03 -17.38 12.43
N LEU A 153 2.61 -16.37 11.82
CA LEU A 153 2.72 -16.31 10.36
C LEU A 153 3.64 -17.40 9.80
N LEU A 154 4.81 -17.59 10.41
CA LEU A 154 5.76 -18.66 10.03
C LEU A 154 5.16 -20.07 10.19
N THR A 155 4.21 -20.24 11.10
CA THR A 155 3.55 -21.51 11.31
C THR A 155 2.42 -21.79 10.31
N ASN A 156 1.70 -20.73 9.89
CA ASN A 156 0.46 -20.88 9.12
C ASN A 156 0.62 -20.59 7.62
N ILE A 157 1.70 -19.90 7.21
CA ILE A 157 1.93 -19.56 5.80
C ILE A 157 3.10 -20.38 5.24
N PRO A 158 2.93 -21.10 4.12
CA PRO A 158 4.01 -21.79 3.44
C PRO A 158 5.14 -20.85 3.02
N ALA A 159 6.36 -21.38 2.93
CA ALA A 159 7.57 -20.61 2.62
C ALA A 159 7.45 -19.70 1.37
N PRO A 160 6.84 -20.12 0.23
CA PRO A 160 6.67 -19.22 -0.90
C PRO A 160 5.82 -17.99 -0.58
N GLY A 161 4.76 -18.14 0.22
CA GLY A 161 3.92 -17.02 0.68
C GLY A 161 4.69 -16.05 1.57
N LEU A 162 5.50 -16.58 2.50
CA LEU A 162 6.36 -15.77 3.36
C LEU A 162 7.42 -15.00 2.56
N ILE A 163 8.00 -15.62 1.53
CA ILE A 163 8.97 -14.98 0.64
C ILE A 163 8.31 -13.82 -0.10
N LEU A 164 7.10 -14.00 -0.61
CA LEU A 164 6.34 -12.92 -1.27
C LEU A 164 6.03 -11.77 -0.31
N LEU A 165 5.59 -12.07 0.92
CA LEU A 165 5.34 -11.04 1.93
C LEU A 165 6.61 -10.27 2.29
N ALA A 166 7.71 -10.97 2.52
CA ALA A 166 9.00 -10.35 2.84
C ALA A 166 9.54 -9.52 1.66
N ALA A 167 9.49 -10.05 0.44
CA ALA A 167 9.93 -9.35 -0.76
C ALA A 167 9.11 -8.07 -0.98
N GLY A 168 7.79 -8.13 -0.79
CA GLY A 168 6.91 -6.97 -0.90
C GLY A 168 7.22 -5.90 0.15
N GLY A 169 7.38 -6.29 1.41
CA GLY A 169 7.76 -5.37 2.50
C GLY A 169 9.15 -4.75 2.29
N LEU A 170 10.11 -5.53 1.80
CA LEU A 170 11.45 -5.02 1.45
C LEU A 170 11.39 -4.06 0.26
N ALA A 171 10.61 -4.36 -0.78
CA ALA A 171 10.43 -3.45 -1.91
C ALA A 171 9.90 -2.09 -1.43
N TYR A 172 8.83 -2.04 -0.65
CA TYR A 172 8.33 -0.78 -0.08
C TYR A 172 9.39 -0.06 0.76
N THR A 173 10.13 -0.79 1.60
CA THR A 173 11.15 -0.20 2.48
C THR A 173 12.32 0.40 1.69
N LEU A 174 12.81 -0.32 0.68
CA LEU A 174 13.88 0.17 -0.19
C LEU A 174 13.41 1.36 -1.03
N GLY A 175 12.16 1.33 -1.49
CA GLY A 175 11.55 2.43 -2.22
C GLY A 175 11.52 3.75 -1.45
N ILE A 176 11.39 3.70 -0.12
CA ILE A 176 11.39 4.91 0.74
C ILE A 176 12.66 5.76 0.54
N ALA A 177 13.80 5.15 0.25
CA ALA A 177 15.02 5.90 -0.05
C ALA A 177 14.81 6.86 -1.23
N PHE A 178 14.13 6.40 -2.29
CA PHE A 178 13.81 7.22 -3.46
C PHE A 178 12.71 8.23 -3.18
N PHE A 179 11.73 7.88 -2.35
CA PHE A 179 10.71 8.82 -1.89
C PHE A 179 11.31 9.98 -1.10
N THR A 180 12.31 9.73 -0.25
CA THR A 180 12.97 10.79 0.53
C THR A 180 13.93 11.64 -0.31
N LEU A 181 14.36 11.14 -1.46
CA LEU A 181 15.27 11.83 -2.38
C LEU A 181 14.54 12.57 -3.51
N ASP A 182 13.20 12.51 -3.60
CA ASP A 182 12.43 13.03 -4.72
C ASP A 182 12.57 14.54 -4.92
N SER A 183 12.78 15.29 -3.83
CA SER A 183 13.06 16.72 -3.88
C SER A 183 14.47 17.08 -4.39
N ARG A 184 15.39 16.11 -4.48
CA ARG A 184 16.80 16.33 -4.86
C ARG A 184 17.17 15.66 -6.18
N VAL A 185 16.62 14.46 -6.43
CA VAL A 185 16.99 13.61 -7.57
C VAL A 185 15.83 13.55 -8.56
N ARG A 186 16.11 13.84 -9.83
CA ARG A 186 15.08 13.75 -10.89
C ARG A 186 14.65 12.30 -11.07
N TYR A 187 13.36 12.11 -11.31
CA TYR A 187 12.71 10.80 -11.44
C TYR A 187 12.82 9.88 -10.22
N ALA A 188 13.31 10.36 -9.06
CA ALA A 188 13.33 9.54 -7.86
C ALA A 188 11.93 9.12 -7.43
N HIS A 189 10.93 10.00 -7.56
CA HIS A 189 9.53 9.68 -7.29
C HIS A 189 8.98 8.60 -8.23
N PHE A 190 9.33 8.64 -9.50
CA PHE A 190 9.00 7.57 -10.45
C PHE A 190 9.62 6.22 -10.04
N VAL A 191 10.88 6.21 -9.60
CA VAL A 191 11.52 4.98 -9.08
C VAL A 191 10.80 4.48 -7.83
N TRP A 192 10.40 5.39 -6.93
CA TRP A 192 9.55 5.05 -5.80
C TRP A 192 8.25 4.34 -6.24
N HIS A 193 7.56 4.84 -7.26
CA HIS A 193 6.36 4.19 -7.83
C HIS A 193 6.65 2.76 -8.30
N LEU A 194 7.80 2.51 -8.96
CA LEU A 194 8.17 1.16 -9.39
C LEU A 194 8.36 0.21 -8.20
N PHE A 195 8.94 0.68 -7.10
CA PHE A 195 9.04 -0.10 -5.86
C PHE A 195 7.67 -0.36 -5.22
N VAL A 196 6.76 0.60 -5.27
CA VAL A 196 5.37 0.41 -4.80
C VAL A 196 4.66 -0.64 -5.64
N ILE A 197 4.80 -0.59 -6.96
CA ILE A 197 4.23 -1.59 -7.88
C ILE A 197 4.81 -2.98 -7.61
N ALA A 198 6.13 -3.09 -7.45
CA ALA A 198 6.78 -4.36 -7.12
C ALA A 198 6.28 -4.93 -5.79
N GLY A 199 6.21 -4.10 -4.75
CA GLY A 199 5.68 -4.49 -3.44
C GLY A 199 4.23 -4.95 -3.49
N THR A 200 3.37 -4.17 -4.16
CA THR A 200 1.96 -4.53 -4.34
C THR A 200 1.79 -5.81 -5.15
N THR A 201 2.61 -6.03 -6.18
CA THR A 201 2.58 -7.26 -7.00
C THR A 201 2.95 -8.48 -6.15
N CYS A 202 4.00 -8.40 -5.34
CA CYS A 202 4.36 -9.48 -4.42
C CYS A 202 3.22 -9.78 -3.44
N HIS A 203 2.61 -8.75 -2.84
CA HIS A 203 1.50 -8.93 -1.92
C HIS A 203 0.24 -9.44 -2.63
N PHE A 204 -0.03 -9.03 -3.86
CA PHE A 204 -1.14 -9.56 -4.67
C PHE A 204 -1.02 -11.09 -4.83
N PHE A 205 0.15 -11.59 -5.22
CA PHE A 205 0.38 -13.03 -5.34
C PHE A 205 0.40 -13.75 -3.99
N ALA A 206 0.86 -13.07 -2.93
CA ALA A 206 0.75 -13.62 -1.58
C ALA A 206 -0.71 -13.79 -1.15
N VAL A 207 -1.57 -12.80 -1.41
CA VAL A 207 -3.01 -12.88 -1.11
C VAL A 207 -3.67 -13.94 -1.99
N LEU A 208 -3.39 -13.94 -3.29
CA LEU A 208 -3.98 -14.86 -4.26
C LEU A 208 -3.73 -16.34 -3.91
N GLY A 209 -2.53 -16.66 -3.45
CA GLY A 209 -2.13 -18.06 -3.23
C GLY A 209 -2.10 -18.53 -1.78
N TYR A 210 -2.12 -17.60 -0.79
CA TYR A 210 -1.78 -17.97 0.59
C TYR A 210 -2.61 -17.25 1.67
N SER A 211 -3.71 -16.60 1.33
CA SER A 211 -4.58 -15.92 2.31
C SER A 211 -5.88 -16.67 2.61
N ALA A 212 -6.13 -17.77 1.92
CA ALA A 212 -7.32 -18.61 2.06
C ALA A 212 -6.95 -20.02 2.50
#